data_c40756a55b84932c5aa5cb771f6db840
#
_entry.id   c40756a55b84932c5aa5cb771f6db840
#
_cell.length_a   1.000
_cell.length_b   1.000
_cell.length_c   1.000
_cell.angle_alpha   90.00
_cell.angle_beta   90.00
_cell.angle_gamma   90.00
#
_symmetry.space_group_name_H-M   'P 1'
#
loop_
_entity.id
_entity.type
_entity.pdbx_description
1 polymer ?
#
loop_
_entity_poly.entity_id
_entity_poly.type
_entity_poly.pdbx_seq_one_letter_code
_entity_poly.pdbx_strand_id
1 'polypeptide(L)'
;MFAGQILRYQGLHAQREPQRIVFTTTVAVMNPGGGAAGSLDPRMNLYPAATAPIGSPSIRRGIVWDLYASVISLQDNGGSATFRFYHNPGVNWLWFGGLVMALGGAAAAWPARRRRGPGDDHGTGALRTRTAVEVGAR
;
A
#
# COMPACT_ATOMS: atom_id res chain seq x y z
N MET A 1 21.91 15.85 0.53
CA MET A 1 21.69 14.43 0.26
C MET A 1 20.55 13.95 1.14
N PHE A 2 19.51 13.34 0.58
CA PHE A 2 18.36 12.83 1.34
C PHE A 2 18.05 11.41 0.87
N ALA A 3 17.94 10.46 1.80
CA ALA A 3 17.68 9.04 1.50
C ALA A 3 18.61 8.43 0.41
N GLY A 4 19.89 8.80 0.40
CA GLY A 4 20.84 8.34 -0.61
C GLY A 4 20.70 8.96 -2.00
N GLN A 5 19.88 10.00 -2.16
CA GLN A 5 19.67 10.71 -3.42
C GLN A 5 20.06 12.18 -3.30
N ILE A 6 20.44 12.77 -4.43
CA ILE A 6 20.73 14.19 -4.56
C ILE A 6 19.46 14.86 -5.09
N LEU A 7 18.93 15.82 -4.34
CA LEU A 7 17.78 16.61 -4.73
C LEU A 7 18.26 17.97 -5.21
N ARG A 8 17.91 18.34 -6.43
CA ARG A 8 18.30 19.62 -7.02
C ARG A 8 17.06 20.41 -7.42
N TYR A 9 16.88 21.56 -6.81
CA TYR A 9 15.85 22.51 -7.22
C TYR A 9 16.16 23.06 -8.60
N GLN A 10 15.18 23.02 -9.53
CA GLN A 10 15.35 23.47 -10.90
C GLN A 10 14.61 24.79 -11.19
N GLY A 11 13.62 25.14 -10.39
CA GLY A 11 12.91 26.37 -10.56
C GLY A 11 11.43 26.31 -10.18
N LEU A 12 10.80 27.47 -10.32
CA LEU A 12 9.38 27.71 -10.05
C LEU A 12 8.68 28.07 -11.35
N HIS A 13 7.54 27.47 -11.60
CA HIS A 13 6.63 27.81 -12.69
C HIS A 13 5.30 28.26 -12.10
N ALA A 14 4.87 29.48 -12.43
CA ALA A 14 3.57 30.00 -12.01
C ALA A 14 2.60 29.94 -13.18
N GLN A 15 1.46 29.31 -13.00
CA GLN A 15 0.39 29.25 -14.00
C GLN A 15 -0.89 29.80 -13.38
N ARG A 16 -1.50 30.76 -14.07
CA ARG A 16 -2.78 31.34 -13.67
C ARG A 16 -3.91 30.55 -14.33
N GLU A 17 -4.73 29.95 -13.51
CA GLU A 17 -5.99 29.29 -13.91
C GLU A 17 -7.19 30.20 -13.55
N PRO A 18 -8.36 29.98 -14.14
CA PRO A 18 -9.54 30.85 -13.86
C PRO A 18 -9.95 30.90 -12.38
N GLN A 19 -9.67 29.85 -11.61
CA GLN A 19 -10.12 29.70 -10.23
C GLN A 19 -8.98 29.72 -9.20
N ARG A 20 -7.72 29.68 -9.65
CA ARG A 20 -6.55 29.60 -8.76
C ARG A 20 -5.26 30.00 -9.48
N ILE A 21 -4.24 30.33 -8.71
CA ILE A 21 -2.87 30.42 -9.21
C ILE A 21 -2.13 29.18 -8.73
N VAL A 22 -1.52 28.46 -9.66
CA VAL A 22 -0.76 27.24 -9.38
C VAL A 22 0.72 27.55 -9.49
N PHE A 23 1.44 27.35 -8.41
CA PHE A 23 2.90 27.41 -8.37
C PHE A 23 3.43 25.98 -8.40
N THR A 24 4.07 25.59 -9.48
CA THR A 24 4.72 24.29 -9.63
C THR A 24 6.22 24.47 -9.45
N THR A 25 6.80 23.71 -8.56
CA THR A 25 8.25 23.68 -8.36
C THR A 25 8.78 22.36 -8.85
N THR A 26 9.89 22.39 -9.60
CA THR A 26 10.52 21.17 -10.11
C THR A 26 11.78 20.87 -9.31
N VAL A 27 11.84 19.67 -8.75
CA VAL A 27 13.01 19.14 -8.04
C VAL A 27 13.51 17.89 -8.77
N ALA A 28 14.66 17.98 -9.37
CA ALA A 28 15.33 16.82 -9.97
C ALA A 28 15.86 15.89 -8.88
N VAL A 29 15.63 14.62 -9.06
CA VAL A 29 16.13 13.54 -8.21
C VAL A 29 17.24 12.83 -8.96
N MET A 30 18.43 12.80 -8.37
CA MET A 30 19.62 12.21 -8.97
C MET A 30 20.18 11.13 -8.05
N ASN A 31 20.70 10.08 -8.65
CA ASN A 31 21.44 9.05 -7.92
C ASN A 31 22.83 9.59 -7.48
N PRO A 32 23.46 9.01 -6.46
CA PRO A 32 24.80 9.42 -6.02
C PRO A 32 25.87 9.36 -7.12
N GLY A 33 25.67 8.50 -8.14
CA GLY A 33 26.53 8.39 -9.32
C GLY A 33 26.25 9.40 -10.44
N GLY A 34 25.39 10.42 -10.21
CA GLY A 34 25.09 11.48 -11.18
C GLY A 34 24.02 11.12 -12.21
N GLY A 35 23.49 9.90 -12.19
CA GLY A 35 22.40 9.50 -13.07
C GLY A 35 21.06 10.13 -12.67
N ALA A 36 20.25 10.59 -13.66
CA ALA A 36 18.91 11.07 -13.39
C ALA A 36 18.02 9.93 -12.87
N ALA A 37 17.41 10.14 -11.74
CA ALA A 37 16.47 9.19 -11.13
C ALA A 37 15.00 9.62 -11.31
N GLY A 38 14.75 10.84 -11.80
CA GLY A 38 13.43 11.38 -12.08
C GLY A 38 13.25 12.80 -11.55
N SER A 39 12.01 13.28 -11.51
CA SER A 39 11.64 14.58 -10.96
C SER A 39 10.49 14.46 -9.97
N LEU A 40 10.38 15.45 -9.12
CA LEU A 40 9.26 15.71 -8.22
C LEU A 40 8.72 17.11 -8.54
N ASP A 41 7.42 17.22 -8.75
CA ASP A 41 6.77 18.47 -9.11
C ASP A 41 5.71 18.83 -8.06
N PRO A 42 6.11 19.16 -6.81
CA PRO A 42 5.15 19.58 -5.80
C PRO A 42 4.57 20.95 -6.18
N ARG A 43 3.29 21.14 -5.90
CA ARG A 43 2.53 22.32 -6.27
C ARG A 43 2.00 23.03 -5.04
N MET A 44 1.83 24.33 -5.19
CA MET A 44 1.13 25.17 -4.24
C MET A 44 0.02 25.91 -4.98
N ASN A 45 -1.20 25.77 -4.50
CA ASN A 45 -2.39 26.37 -5.10
C ASN A 45 -2.85 27.55 -4.24
N LEU A 46 -2.97 28.70 -4.85
CA LEU A 46 -3.53 29.90 -4.21
C LEU A 46 -4.92 30.15 -4.77
N TYR A 47 -5.93 30.03 -3.92
CA TYR A 47 -7.32 30.31 -4.27
C TYR A 47 -7.71 31.70 -3.77
N PRO A 48 -8.47 32.50 -4.56
CA PRO A 48 -8.90 33.83 -4.13
C PRO A 48 -9.72 33.87 -2.85
N ALA A 49 -10.45 32.79 -2.56
CA ALA A 49 -11.27 32.67 -1.36
C ALA A 49 -10.55 32.01 -0.17
N ALA A 50 -9.32 31.54 -0.33
CA ALA A 50 -8.57 30.88 0.74
C ALA A 50 -7.63 31.87 1.43
N THR A 51 -7.60 31.81 2.75
CA THR A 51 -6.70 32.65 3.58
C THR A 51 -5.25 32.17 3.56
N ALA A 52 -5.01 30.93 3.09
CA ALA A 52 -3.67 30.35 2.99
C ALA A 52 -3.53 29.50 1.73
N PRO A 53 -2.31 29.43 1.17
CA PRO A 53 -2.03 28.55 0.04
C PRO A 53 -2.19 27.08 0.42
N ILE A 54 -2.72 26.27 -0.50
CA ILE A 54 -2.90 24.83 -0.31
C ILE A 54 -1.79 24.09 -1.07
N GLY A 55 -0.95 23.38 -0.32
CA GLY A 55 0.11 22.55 -0.89
C GLY A 55 -0.43 21.23 -1.45
N SER A 56 -0.01 20.88 -2.66
CA SER A 56 -0.22 19.56 -3.25
C SER A 56 1.11 18.84 -3.34
N PRO A 57 1.35 17.81 -2.54
CA PRO A 57 2.61 17.09 -2.54
C PRO A 57 2.79 16.30 -3.84
N SER A 58 4.04 16.14 -4.25
CA SER A 58 4.43 15.20 -5.30
C SER A 58 5.00 13.95 -4.67
N ILE A 59 4.59 12.80 -5.21
CA ILE A 59 4.94 11.48 -4.67
C ILE A 59 5.69 10.72 -5.75
N ARG A 60 6.91 10.30 -5.42
CA ARG A 60 7.65 9.37 -6.23
C ARG A 60 7.61 8.00 -5.56
N ARG A 61 6.92 7.07 -6.20
CA ARG A 61 6.80 5.70 -5.72
C ARG A 61 8.05 4.91 -6.05
N GLY A 62 8.60 4.20 -5.08
CA GLY A 62 9.70 3.26 -5.22
C GLY A 62 9.29 1.85 -4.81
N ILE A 63 10.10 0.84 -5.13
CA ILE A 63 9.82 -0.55 -4.72
C ILE A 63 10.01 -0.73 -3.20
N VAL A 64 11.00 -0.07 -2.64
CA VAL A 64 11.39 -0.21 -1.23
C VAL A 64 10.87 0.94 -0.38
N TRP A 65 10.77 2.14 -0.94
CA TRP A 65 10.38 3.36 -0.24
C TRP A 65 9.80 4.41 -1.20
N ASP A 66 8.91 5.23 -0.67
CA ASP A 66 8.28 6.33 -1.37
C ASP A 66 8.89 7.65 -0.90
N LEU A 67 9.15 8.54 -1.85
CA LEU A 67 9.62 9.89 -1.59
C LEU A 67 8.48 10.88 -1.81
N TYR A 68 8.11 11.59 -0.74
CA TYR A 68 7.15 12.68 -0.76
C TYR A 68 7.87 14.01 -0.71
N ALA A 69 7.49 14.93 -1.57
CA ALA A 69 7.93 16.31 -1.53
C ALA A 69 6.73 17.25 -1.41
N SER A 70 6.77 18.13 -0.43
CA SER A 70 5.76 19.19 -0.25
C SER A 70 6.46 20.54 -0.17
N VAL A 71 5.90 21.54 -0.81
CA VAL A 71 6.34 22.93 -0.67
C VAL A 71 5.68 23.51 0.56
N ILE A 72 6.48 24.11 1.45
CA ILE A 72 5.99 24.80 2.64
C ILE A 72 5.88 26.29 2.40
N SER A 73 6.88 26.88 1.80
CA SER A 73 6.89 28.31 1.50
C SER A 73 7.70 28.60 0.24
N LEU A 74 7.28 29.62 -0.45
CA LEU A 74 7.96 30.19 -1.62
C LEU A 74 8.39 31.60 -1.26
N GLN A 75 9.61 31.97 -1.60
CA GLN A 75 10.02 33.37 -1.51
C GLN A 75 9.57 34.14 -2.75
N ASP A 76 9.25 35.41 -2.57
CA ASP A 76 8.62 36.26 -3.59
C ASP A 76 9.41 36.37 -4.91
N ASN A 77 10.70 36.13 -4.87
CA ASN A 77 11.57 36.21 -6.05
C ASN A 77 11.70 34.87 -6.82
N GLY A 78 11.03 33.77 -6.38
CA GLY A 78 11.18 32.44 -6.99
C GLY A 78 12.58 31.83 -6.83
N GLY A 79 13.51 32.55 -6.22
CA GLY A 79 14.91 32.12 -6.08
C GLY A 79 15.14 31.07 -5.01
N SER A 80 14.25 30.97 -4.02
CA SER A 80 14.30 29.92 -3.02
C SER A 80 12.91 29.44 -2.62
N ALA A 81 12.84 28.16 -2.29
CA ALA A 81 11.64 27.49 -1.83
C ALA A 81 11.99 26.57 -0.67
N THR A 82 11.14 26.53 0.34
CA THR A 82 11.29 25.60 1.45
C THR A 82 10.48 24.36 1.19
N PHE A 83 11.13 23.23 1.17
CA PHE A 83 10.53 21.93 0.96
C PHE A 83 10.55 21.10 2.23
N ARG A 84 9.52 20.26 2.37
CA ARG A 84 9.51 19.18 3.34
C ARG A 84 9.48 17.88 2.58
N PHE A 85 10.48 17.06 2.84
CA PHE A 85 10.59 15.73 2.27
C PHE A 85 10.26 14.69 3.33
N TYR A 86 9.48 13.69 2.93
CA TYR A 86 9.18 12.53 3.75
C TYR A 86 9.66 11.28 3.02
N HIS A 87 10.31 10.43 3.76
CA HIS A 87 10.75 9.14 3.31
C HIS A 87 9.94 8.07 4.03
N ASN A 88 9.07 7.39 3.29
CA ASN A 88 8.22 6.34 3.83
C ASN A 88 8.71 4.98 3.39
N PRO A 89 9.50 4.27 4.22
CA PRO A 89 9.91 2.92 3.91
C PRO A 89 8.75 1.94 4.12
N GLY A 90 8.67 0.92 3.29
CA GLY A 90 7.86 -0.25 3.57
C GLY A 90 6.38 -0.19 3.18
N VAL A 91 5.88 0.87 2.54
CA VAL A 91 4.46 0.95 2.12
C VAL A 91 4.09 -0.21 1.18
N ASN A 92 4.98 -0.58 0.26
CA ASN A 92 4.74 -1.68 -0.67
C ASN A 92 4.74 -3.06 0.02
N TRP A 93 5.45 -3.21 1.14
CA TRP A 93 5.45 -4.45 1.92
C TRP A 93 4.12 -4.73 2.59
N LEU A 94 3.34 -3.68 2.89
CA LEU A 94 1.98 -3.83 3.40
C LEU A 94 1.08 -4.53 2.38
N TRP A 95 1.17 -4.11 1.11
CA TRP A 95 0.42 -4.73 0.02
C TRP A 95 0.88 -6.16 -0.25
N PHE A 96 2.18 -6.41 -0.19
CA PHE A 96 2.73 -7.76 -0.31
C PHE A 96 2.24 -8.67 0.82
N GLY A 97 2.25 -8.19 2.07
CA GLY A 97 1.70 -8.91 3.21
C GLY A 97 0.21 -9.23 3.04
N GLY A 98 -0.58 -8.26 2.57
CA GLY A 98 -1.99 -8.46 2.26
C GLY A 98 -2.22 -9.53 1.19
N LEU A 99 -1.41 -9.54 0.14
CA LEU A 99 -1.46 -10.56 -0.91
C LEU A 99 -1.15 -11.96 -0.36
N VAL A 100 -0.09 -12.09 0.45
CA VAL A 100 0.27 -13.37 1.09
C VAL A 100 -0.86 -13.88 1.99
N MET A 101 -1.48 -12.98 2.77
CA MET A 101 -2.64 -13.34 3.60
C MET A 101 -3.83 -13.80 2.75
N ALA A 102 -4.13 -13.12 1.66
CA ALA A 102 -5.21 -13.49 0.76
C ALA A 102 -4.98 -14.87 0.12
N LEU A 103 -3.76 -15.13 -0.34
CA LEU A 103 -3.37 -16.42 -0.90
C LEU A 103 -3.43 -17.55 0.14
N GLY A 104 -2.95 -17.28 1.36
CA GLY A 104 -3.03 -18.22 2.47
C GLY A 104 -4.48 -18.57 2.85
N GLY A 105 -5.34 -17.54 2.90
CA GLY A 105 -6.76 -17.73 3.14
C GLY A 105 -7.45 -18.53 2.04
N ALA A 106 -7.15 -18.23 0.77
CA ALA A 106 -7.67 -18.98 -0.36
C ALA A 106 -7.21 -20.45 -0.35
N ALA A 107 -5.95 -20.70 -0.03
CA ALA A 107 -5.41 -22.06 0.10
C ALA A 107 -6.07 -22.83 1.27
N ALA A 108 -6.31 -22.18 2.40
CA ALA A 108 -6.99 -22.77 3.54
C ALA A 108 -8.47 -23.06 3.27
N ALA A 109 -9.13 -22.19 2.49
CA ALA A 109 -10.52 -22.37 2.07
C ALA A 109 -10.68 -23.43 0.95
N TRP A 110 -9.57 -23.84 0.32
CA TRP A 110 -9.63 -24.85 -0.72
C TRP A 110 -10.10 -26.19 -0.13
N PRO A 111 -11.18 -26.80 -0.64
CA PRO A 111 -11.71 -28.02 -0.09
C PRO A 111 -10.67 -29.15 -0.21
N ALA A 112 -10.01 -29.47 0.87
CA ALA A 112 -9.17 -30.66 0.93
C ALA A 112 -10.08 -31.86 0.64
N ARG A 113 -9.87 -32.52 -0.48
CA ARG A 113 -10.49 -33.83 -0.73
C ARG A 113 -10.09 -34.73 0.43
N ARG A 114 -11.02 -34.91 1.39
CA ARG A 114 -10.87 -35.93 2.41
C ARG A 114 -10.67 -37.27 1.66
N ARG A 115 -9.47 -37.77 1.65
CA ARG A 115 -9.23 -39.18 1.33
C ARG A 115 -10.03 -39.95 2.39
N ARG A 116 -11.21 -40.48 2.00
CA ARG A 116 -11.87 -41.55 2.77
C ARG A 116 -10.86 -42.65 2.90
N GLY A 117 -10.30 -42.82 4.09
CA GLY A 117 -9.49 -43.97 4.43
C GLY A 117 -10.38 -45.20 4.30
N PRO A 118 -9.90 -46.34 3.74
CA PRO A 118 -10.61 -47.62 3.76
C PRO A 118 -10.54 -48.16 5.19
N GLY A 119 -11.56 -47.89 6.03
CA GLY A 119 -11.50 -48.38 7.39
C GLY A 119 -12.68 -48.11 8.31
N ASP A 120 -13.74 -47.42 7.87
CA ASP A 120 -14.87 -47.13 8.78
C ASP A 120 -16.06 -48.09 8.61
N ASP A 121 -15.82 -49.32 8.19
CA ASP A 121 -16.82 -50.39 8.19
C ASP A 121 -16.76 -51.26 9.47
N HIS A 122 -16.61 -50.60 10.63
CA HIS A 122 -16.76 -51.33 11.90
C HIS A 122 -17.99 -50.79 12.66
N GLY A 123 -19.07 -51.56 12.60
CA GLY A 123 -20.01 -51.53 13.68
C GLY A 123 -21.47 -51.24 13.39
N THR A 124 -22.10 -51.98 12.51
CA THR A 124 -23.55 -52.14 12.58
C THR A 124 -23.94 -53.59 12.30
N GLY A 125 -23.48 -54.50 13.16
CA GLY A 125 -23.76 -55.91 12.97
C GLY A 125 -23.63 -56.77 14.21
N ALA A 126 -24.14 -56.32 15.36
CA ALA A 126 -24.21 -57.23 16.51
C ALA A 126 -25.24 -56.76 17.56
N LEU A 127 -26.48 -56.65 17.17
CA LEU A 127 -27.61 -56.60 18.12
C LEU A 127 -28.83 -57.18 17.47
N ARG A 128 -28.67 -58.41 17.08
CA ARG A 128 -29.84 -59.23 16.74
C ARG A 128 -29.65 -60.61 17.36
N THR A 129 -30.63 -60.99 18.17
CA THR A 129 -30.84 -62.33 18.66
C THR A 129 -30.38 -62.60 20.11
N ARG A 130 -31.28 -62.28 21.04
CA ARG A 130 -31.58 -63.20 22.15
C ARG A 130 -32.84 -62.71 22.85
N THR A 131 -33.98 -62.93 22.25
CA THR A 131 -35.24 -63.06 22.94
C THR A 131 -36.01 -64.15 22.23
N ALA A 132 -35.77 -65.38 22.61
CA ALA A 132 -36.68 -66.46 22.34
C ALA A 132 -36.52 -67.47 23.43
N VAL A 133 -37.61 -67.65 24.10
CA VAL A 133 -38.03 -68.91 24.72
C VAL A 133 -37.48 -69.20 26.11
N GLU A 134 -38.31 -68.98 27.09
CA GLU A 134 -38.75 -70.10 27.94
C GLU A 134 -40.09 -69.73 28.62
N VAL A 135 -41.17 -70.10 27.93
CA VAL A 135 -42.48 -70.35 28.54
C VAL A 135 -42.66 -71.81 28.47
N GLY A 136 -42.70 -72.47 29.61
CA GLY A 136 -43.03 -73.86 29.67
C GLY A 136 -43.08 -74.45 31.09
N ALA A 137 -44.28 -74.64 31.56
CA ALA A 137 -44.66 -75.71 32.49
C ALA A 137 -44.40 -75.57 34.00
N ARG A 138 -45.25 -75.23 34.77
CA ARG A 138 -46.27 -75.96 35.49
C ARG A 138 -47.02 -75.11 36.49
#